data_e524c6d9add9389e7863fe1e0659e492
#
_entry.id   e524c6d9add9389e7863fe1e0659e492
#
_cell.length_a   1.000
_cell.length_b   1.000
_cell.length_c   1.000
_cell.angle_alpha   90.00
_cell.angle_beta   90.00
_cell.angle_gamma   90.00
#
_symmetry.space_group_name_H-M   'P 1'
#
loop_
_entity.id
_entity.type
_entity.pdbx_description
1 polymer ?
#
loop_
_entity_poly.entity_id
_entity_poly.type
_entity_poly.pdbx_seq_one_letter_code
_entity_poly.pdbx_strand_id
1 'polypeptide(L)'
;ILERIESYFQVPAFIVVIEDGELFFYKSLNEEALNFIEFQESLQELTIEKVENNFLGVEDTEEEITEDISNPFNPEDISIQQQLLSVKYLHELHTENAINLSPDFQRGYVWKENKRKSHLIESLMLSIPIPAFYLYETGADSSDDYEFSVIDGQQRLTTIFDFLDDKFRLSSLEYLAAPYNGKRFSELPPKIKSRINRTQLSLNILSYDSPHRIIYDIFKRINTGGKALNNQEMRNAVSTNNTRKLLNLCTESEEFLSATNRRVKTLRLDHHELVLRFFAFYRIYDFEGKKVNYQSSNIVDLLNDENEKLNKIISQENLIQYLEIFKTSMSRCFKLFGDKAFVKVSHNKEKEEYEYSMLINKPLFSAFSVILANREYEDINFGNYSRVALDKLSQKLEDPTNFMSISTSTNSKSRKLF
;
A
#
# COMPACT_ATOMS: atom_id res chain seq x y z
N ILE A 1 25.45 7.24 15.79
CA ILE A 1 24.28 8.03 15.25
C ILE A 1 24.79 9.34 14.66
N LEU A 2 25.66 10.09 15.34
CA LEU A 2 26.26 11.32 14.81
C LEU A 2 27.04 11.08 13.51
N GLU A 3 27.88 10.05 13.40
CA GLU A 3 28.62 9.69 12.18
C GLU A 3 27.72 9.37 10.98
N ARG A 4 26.51 8.84 11.20
CA ARG A 4 25.55 8.57 10.13
C ARG A 4 24.80 9.80 9.66
N ILE A 5 24.61 10.79 10.52
CA ILE A 5 24.00 12.07 10.16
C ILE A 5 24.99 12.92 9.36
N GLU A 6 26.27 12.90 9.71
CA GLU A 6 27.33 13.58 8.96
C GLU A 6 27.52 13.03 7.54
N SER A 7 27.27 11.74 7.32
CA SER A 7 27.37 11.13 5.96
C SER A 7 26.22 11.50 5.02
N TYR A 8 25.10 11.96 5.53
CA TYR A 8 23.92 12.34 4.74
C TYR A 8 23.92 13.83 4.33
N PHE A 9 24.54 14.69 5.16
CA PHE A 9 24.69 16.11 4.87
C PHE A 9 26.17 16.44 4.80
N GLN A 10 26.64 16.93 3.65
CA GLN A 10 28.04 17.32 3.45
C GLN A 10 28.52 18.41 4.44
N VAL A 11 27.62 18.96 5.26
CA VAL A 11 27.91 19.91 6.36
C VAL A 11 26.93 19.59 7.51
N PRO A 12 27.38 19.42 8.76
CA PRO A 12 26.49 19.22 9.89
C PRO A 12 25.63 20.46 10.12
N ALA A 13 24.30 20.31 9.93
CA ALA A 13 23.36 21.43 10.06
C ALA A 13 22.83 21.61 11.49
N PHE A 14 22.82 20.54 12.31
CA PHE A 14 22.23 20.54 13.65
C PHE A 14 22.96 19.62 14.63
N ILE A 15 22.84 19.90 15.91
CA ILE A 15 23.19 19.00 17.00
C ILE A 15 21.89 18.61 17.70
N VAL A 16 21.59 17.31 17.74
CA VAL A 16 20.41 16.72 18.39
C VAL A 16 20.91 15.77 19.50
N VAL A 17 20.34 15.85 20.67
CA VAL A 17 20.62 14.98 21.81
C VAL A 17 19.42 14.08 22.05
N ILE A 18 19.66 12.81 22.34
CA ILE A 18 18.63 11.84 22.73
C ILE A 18 18.76 11.62 24.23
N GLU A 19 17.75 12.00 24.99
CA GLU A 19 17.63 11.72 26.42
C GLU A 19 16.30 10.98 26.66
N ASP A 20 16.36 9.85 27.36
CA ASP A 20 15.20 9.01 27.73
C ASP A 20 14.29 8.60 26.52
N GLY A 21 14.88 8.49 25.32
CA GLY A 21 14.14 8.12 24.11
C GLY A 21 13.46 9.29 23.40
N GLU A 22 13.54 10.50 23.94
CA GLU A 22 13.07 11.71 23.29
C GLU A 22 14.20 12.49 22.62
N LEU A 23 13.89 13.14 21.49
CA LEU A 23 14.82 13.94 20.70
C LEU A 23 14.77 15.39 21.15
N PHE A 24 15.89 15.89 21.68
CA PHE A 24 16.04 17.29 22.03
C PHE A 24 16.97 18.01 21.05
N PHE A 25 16.50 19.14 20.54
CA PHE A 25 17.33 20.02 19.73
C PHE A 25 18.30 20.78 20.61
N TYR A 26 19.61 20.66 20.33
CA TYR A 26 20.64 21.32 21.09
C TYR A 26 21.13 22.62 20.44
N LYS A 27 21.43 22.60 19.13
CA LYS A 27 21.98 23.75 18.44
C LYS A 27 21.83 23.65 16.92
N SER A 28 21.44 24.75 16.25
CA SER A 28 21.63 24.91 14.81
C SER A 28 23.05 25.39 14.51
N LEU A 29 23.70 24.84 13.53
CA LEU A 29 25.04 25.21 13.09
C LEU A 29 25.02 26.13 11.86
N ASN A 30 23.84 26.35 11.26
CA ASN A 30 23.67 27.21 10.11
C ASN A 30 22.37 28.03 10.23
N GLU A 31 22.47 29.36 10.15
CA GLU A 31 21.32 30.26 10.25
C GLU A 31 20.35 30.18 9.09
N GLU A 32 20.79 29.67 7.94
CA GLU A 32 19.94 29.40 6.75
C GLU A 32 19.23 28.05 6.80
N ALA A 33 19.51 27.23 7.80
CA ALA A 33 18.87 25.93 7.94
C ALA A 33 17.44 26.11 8.45
N LEU A 34 16.60 26.39 7.51
CA LEU A 34 15.19 26.03 7.33
C LEU A 34 14.39 25.57 8.54
N ASN A 35 13.25 26.16 8.60
CA ASN A 35 11.99 25.73 9.18
C ASN A 35 12.12 24.49 10.10
N PHE A 36 12.52 24.79 11.32
CA PHE A 36 12.69 23.79 12.40
C PHE A 36 11.44 22.91 12.58
N ILE A 37 10.27 23.44 12.28
CA ILE A 37 9.00 22.72 12.37
C ILE A 37 8.93 21.62 11.32
N GLU A 38 9.30 21.88 10.07
CA GLU A 38 9.33 20.85 8.99
C GLU A 38 10.38 19.76 9.26
N PHE A 39 11.50 20.14 9.85
CA PHE A 39 12.54 19.16 10.23
C PHE A 39 12.09 18.31 11.43
N GLN A 40 11.44 18.90 12.44
CA GLN A 40 10.86 18.15 13.56
C GLN A 40 9.74 17.21 13.10
N GLU A 41 8.87 17.66 12.19
CA GLU A 41 7.82 16.82 11.63
C GLU A 41 8.42 15.66 10.81
N SER A 42 9.43 15.93 10.00
CA SER A 42 10.14 14.89 9.22
C SER A 42 10.93 13.92 10.11
N LEU A 43 11.54 14.40 11.21
CA LEU A 43 12.22 13.54 12.18
C LEU A 43 11.22 12.74 13.03
N GLN A 44 10.10 13.31 13.42
CA GLN A 44 9.04 12.58 14.11
C GLN A 44 8.45 11.51 13.21
N GLU A 45 8.17 11.82 11.93
CA GLU A 45 7.72 10.82 10.96
C GLU A 45 8.76 9.71 10.77
N LEU A 46 10.04 10.03 10.60
CA LEU A 46 11.13 9.07 10.46
C LEU A 46 11.38 8.26 11.75
N THR A 47 11.21 8.85 12.91
CA THR A 47 11.42 8.19 14.20
C THR A 47 10.24 7.30 14.54
N ILE A 48 9.02 7.76 14.31
CA ILE A 48 7.81 6.95 14.44
C ILE A 48 7.85 5.79 13.43
N GLU A 49 8.19 6.06 12.16
CA GLU A 49 8.30 5.03 11.13
C GLU A 49 9.40 4.00 11.46
N LYS A 50 10.55 4.40 12.03
CA LYS A 50 11.62 3.48 12.45
C LYS A 50 11.30 2.71 13.73
N VAL A 51 10.75 3.37 14.74
CA VAL A 51 10.38 2.71 16.01
C VAL A 51 9.23 1.75 15.77
N GLU A 52 8.21 2.17 15.04
CA GLU A 52 7.10 1.30 14.68
C GLU A 52 7.52 0.15 13.76
N ASN A 53 8.44 0.37 12.80
CA ASN A 53 8.96 -0.67 11.90
C ASN A 53 9.78 -1.73 12.64
N ASN A 54 10.38 -1.40 13.79
CA ASN A 54 11.15 -2.36 14.57
C ASN A 54 10.29 -3.26 15.50
N PHE A 55 9.06 -2.84 15.83
CA PHE A 55 8.24 -3.53 16.82
C PHE A 55 6.90 -4.05 16.30
N LEU A 56 6.36 -3.44 15.23
CA LEU A 56 5.08 -3.82 14.65
C LEU A 56 5.18 -3.77 13.12
N GLY A 57 4.63 -4.78 12.44
CA GLY A 57 4.57 -4.82 10.99
C GLY A 57 4.92 -6.18 10.40
N VAL A 58 5.22 -6.16 9.13
CA VAL A 58 5.67 -7.30 8.33
C VAL A 58 7.14 -7.11 8.01
N GLU A 59 7.93 -8.20 8.01
CA GLU A 59 9.34 -8.14 7.62
C GLU A 59 9.45 -7.70 6.15
N ASP A 60 10.31 -6.70 5.89
CA ASP A 60 10.70 -6.37 4.52
C ASP A 60 11.52 -7.52 3.94
N THR A 61 11.16 -7.96 2.75
CA THR A 61 11.89 -9.01 2.04
C THR A 61 12.68 -8.40 0.90
N GLU A 62 13.90 -8.89 0.67
CA GLU A 62 14.77 -8.42 -0.42
C GLU A 62 14.15 -8.58 -1.82
N GLU A 63 13.05 -9.33 -1.94
CA GLU A 63 12.28 -9.50 -3.18
C GLU A 63 11.70 -8.22 -3.74
N GLU A 64 11.39 -7.26 -2.88
CA GLU A 64 10.82 -5.97 -3.29
C GLU A 64 11.88 -5.03 -3.85
N ILE A 65 13.18 -5.36 -3.64
CA ILE A 65 14.33 -4.52 -4.00
C ILE A 65 14.93 -4.91 -5.37
N THR A 66 14.80 -6.17 -5.79
CA THR A 66 15.31 -6.62 -7.08
C THR A 66 14.29 -6.42 -8.19
N GLU A 67 14.46 -5.35 -8.96
CA GLU A 67 13.73 -5.14 -10.20
C GLU A 67 14.16 -6.17 -11.24
N ASP A 68 13.24 -7.05 -11.60
CA ASP A 68 13.49 -7.96 -12.73
C ASP A 68 13.28 -7.19 -14.05
N ILE A 69 14.39 -6.69 -14.60
CA ILE A 69 14.45 -5.97 -15.88
C ILE A 69 14.30 -6.96 -17.08
N SER A 70 14.13 -8.25 -16.80
CA SER A 70 14.37 -9.34 -17.76
C SER A 70 13.25 -9.57 -18.79
N ASN A 71 12.13 -8.84 -18.75
CA ASN A 71 11.08 -9.05 -19.73
C ASN A 71 10.50 -7.72 -20.24
N PRO A 72 11.06 -7.15 -21.33
CA PRO A 72 10.55 -5.91 -21.91
C PRO A 72 9.11 -6.15 -22.43
N PHE A 73 8.19 -5.28 -22.01
CA PHE A 73 6.84 -5.23 -22.57
C PHE A 73 6.90 -4.75 -24.02
N ASN A 74 5.93 -5.18 -24.84
CA ASN A 74 5.76 -4.63 -26.18
C ASN A 74 5.09 -3.24 -26.03
N PRO A 75 5.73 -2.15 -26.49
CA PRO A 75 5.13 -0.80 -26.43
C PRO A 75 3.78 -0.69 -27.18
N GLU A 76 3.51 -1.58 -28.12
CA GLU A 76 2.25 -1.61 -28.88
C GLU A 76 1.05 -2.05 -28.02
N ASP A 77 1.30 -2.71 -26.89
CA ASP A 77 0.25 -3.14 -25.96
C ASP A 77 -0.21 -2.01 -25.02
N ILE A 78 0.43 -0.82 -25.10
CA ILE A 78 0.09 0.32 -24.26
C ILE A 78 -1.03 1.13 -24.92
N SER A 79 -2.20 1.16 -24.31
CA SER A 79 -3.31 2.00 -24.73
C SER A 79 -3.53 3.15 -23.73
N ILE A 80 -2.97 4.31 -24.05
CA ILE A 80 -3.18 5.55 -23.30
C ILE A 80 -3.91 6.56 -24.19
N GLN A 81 -5.07 6.98 -23.74
CA GLN A 81 -5.84 8.03 -24.41
C GLN A 81 -5.62 9.37 -23.70
N GLN A 82 -5.22 10.37 -24.47
CA GLN A 82 -5.16 11.75 -23.97
C GLN A 82 -6.48 12.46 -24.21
N GLN A 83 -7.05 13.01 -23.16
CA GLN A 83 -8.28 13.79 -23.23
C GLN A 83 -8.11 15.13 -22.53
N LEU A 84 -8.82 16.14 -23.03
CA LEU A 84 -8.94 17.46 -22.41
C LEU A 84 -10.36 17.60 -21.90
N LEU A 85 -10.54 17.56 -20.58
CA LEU A 85 -11.85 17.69 -19.95
C LEU A 85 -11.91 18.96 -19.09
N SER A 86 -13.06 19.65 -19.12
CA SER A 86 -13.22 20.84 -18.29
C SER A 86 -13.34 20.48 -16.81
N VAL A 87 -12.86 21.36 -15.94
CA VAL A 87 -13.02 21.24 -14.48
C VAL A 87 -14.47 20.98 -14.10
N LYS A 88 -15.43 21.68 -14.74
CA LYS A 88 -16.84 21.50 -14.48
C LYS A 88 -17.31 20.08 -14.81
N TYR A 89 -16.94 19.54 -15.96
CA TYR A 89 -17.34 18.18 -16.36
C TYR A 89 -16.75 17.11 -15.46
N LEU A 90 -15.48 17.25 -15.06
CA LEU A 90 -14.86 16.33 -14.11
C LEU A 90 -15.52 16.38 -12.73
N HIS A 91 -15.97 17.55 -12.30
CA HIS A 91 -16.73 17.69 -11.06
C HIS A 91 -18.12 17.04 -11.15
N GLU A 92 -18.79 17.15 -12.30
CA GLU A 92 -20.05 16.45 -12.58
C GLU A 92 -19.86 14.93 -12.50
N LEU A 93 -18.86 14.37 -13.19
CA LEU A 93 -18.51 12.94 -13.09
C LEU A 93 -18.20 12.49 -11.65
N HIS A 94 -17.52 13.33 -10.87
CA HIS A 94 -17.28 13.03 -9.46
C HIS A 94 -18.59 13.03 -8.64
N THR A 95 -19.48 13.97 -8.89
CA THR A 95 -20.77 14.07 -8.18
C THR A 95 -21.68 12.88 -8.51
N GLU A 96 -21.58 12.33 -9.71
CA GLU A 96 -22.28 11.14 -10.20
C GLU A 96 -21.60 9.83 -9.75
N ASN A 97 -20.54 9.91 -8.93
CA ASN A 97 -19.69 8.79 -8.51
C ASN A 97 -18.97 8.04 -9.67
N ALA A 98 -18.87 8.65 -10.85
CA ALA A 98 -18.16 8.06 -11.98
C ALA A 98 -16.61 8.11 -11.82
N ILE A 99 -16.11 8.94 -10.92
CA ILE A 99 -14.66 9.04 -10.62
C ILE A 99 -14.39 8.66 -9.17
N ASN A 100 -13.62 7.60 -8.95
CA ASN A 100 -13.07 7.26 -7.65
C ASN A 100 -11.81 8.09 -7.36
N LEU A 101 -11.94 9.10 -6.49
CA LEU A 101 -10.85 9.94 -6.03
C LEU A 101 -10.04 9.32 -4.90
N SER A 102 -10.65 8.44 -4.13
CA SER A 102 -10.05 7.81 -2.95
C SER A 102 -10.08 6.30 -3.12
N PRO A 103 -9.37 5.76 -4.12
CA PRO A 103 -9.14 4.33 -4.08
C PRO A 103 -8.46 4.02 -2.74
N ASP A 104 -8.86 2.94 -2.08
CA ASP A 104 -8.43 2.54 -0.72
C ASP A 104 -6.92 2.43 -0.54
N PHE A 105 -6.15 2.52 -1.63
CA PHE A 105 -4.69 2.45 -1.65
C PHE A 105 -3.99 3.81 -1.59
N GLN A 106 -4.70 4.91 -1.85
CA GLN A 106 -4.07 6.21 -1.76
C GLN A 106 -4.14 6.72 -0.31
N ARG A 107 -3.01 7.25 0.16
CA ARG A 107 -2.95 7.90 1.47
C ARG A 107 -4.08 8.91 1.55
N GLY A 108 -4.70 8.96 2.71
CA GLY A 108 -5.70 9.95 3.00
C GLY A 108 -5.21 11.35 2.61
N TYR A 109 -6.12 12.27 2.38
CA TYR A 109 -5.84 13.62 1.92
C TYR A 109 -4.74 14.30 2.76
N VAL A 110 -3.54 14.44 2.18
CA VAL A 110 -2.32 14.90 2.87
C VAL A 110 -2.16 16.42 2.80
N TRP A 111 -2.80 17.10 1.83
CA TRP A 111 -2.69 18.55 1.70
C TRP A 111 -3.49 19.27 2.81
N LYS A 112 -3.00 19.20 4.03
CA LYS A 112 -3.59 19.87 5.18
C LYS A 112 -3.42 21.40 5.13
N GLU A 113 -2.36 21.87 4.48
CA GLU A 113 -2.04 23.30 4.37
C GLU A 113 -2.95 24.02 3.39
N ASN A 114 -3.72 24.96 3.90
CA ASN A 114 -4.64 25.77 3.10
C ASN A 114 -3.90 26.64 2.07
N LYS A 115 -2.65 27.01 2.33
CA LYS A 115 -1.78 27.74 1.41
C LYS A 115 -1.56 26.97 0.12
N ARG A 116 -1.15 25.71 0.18
CA ARG A 116 -0.89 24.86 -0.99
C ARG A 116 -2.14 24.64 -1.84
N LYS A 117 -3.30 24.43 -1.18
CA LYS A 117 -4.61 24.32 -1.83
C LYS A 117 -4.93 25.60 -2.59
N SER A 118 -4.75 26.74 -1.95
CA SER A 118 -5.08 28.05 -2.51
C SER A 118 -4.20 28.42 -3.71
N HIS A 119 -2.91 28.07 -3.69
CA HIS A 119 -2.01 28.29 -4.84
C HIS A 119 -2.42 27.46 -6.06
N LEU A 120 -2.92 26.23 -5.87
CA LEU A 120 -3.46 25.44 -6.99
C LEU A 120 -4.69 26.13 -7.60
N ILE A 121 -5.60 26.62 -6.77
CA ILE A 121 -6.80 27.34 -7.26
C ILE A 121 -6.40 28.66 -7.94
N GLU A 122 -5.41 29.37 -7.39
CA GLU A 122 -4.86 30.59 -8.02
C GLU A 122 -4.30 30.31 -9.41
N SER A 123 -3.62 29.18 -9.60
CA SER A 123 -3.14 28.75 -10.92
C SER A 123 -4.30 28.58 -11.92
N LEU A 124 -5.42 28.00 -11.51
CA LEU A 124 -6.62 27.90 -12.36
C LEU A 124 -7.22 29.28 -12.66
N MET A 125 -7.27 30.16 -11.65
CA MET A 125 -7.78 31.53 -11.82
C MET A 125 -6.92 32.35 -12.80
N LEU A 126 -5.62 32.08 -12.84
CA LEU A 126 -4.65 32.72 -13.76
C LEU A 126 -4.53 32.00 -15.10
N SER A 127 -5.21 30.85 -15.27
CA SER A 127 -5.07 29.97 -16.45
C SER A 127 -3.63 29.43 -16.64
N ILE A 128 -2.90 29.25 -15.56
CA ILE A 128 -1.58 28.61 -15.57
C ILE A 128 -1.79 27.09 -15.77
N PRO A 129 -1.10 26.45 -16.73
CA PRO A 129 -1.19 25.01 -16.92
C PRO A 129 -0.75 24.25 -15.66
N ILE A 130 -1.52 23.25 -15.28
CA ILE A 130 -1.16 22.32 -14.20
C ILE A 130 -0.74 20.97 -14.81
N PRO A 131 0.13 20.20 -14.11
CA PRO A 131 0.57 18.89 -14.61
C PRO A 131 -0.62 17.96 -14.90
N ALA A 132 -0.46 17.12 -15.93
CA ALA A 132 -1.47 16.16 -16.34
C ALA A 132 -1.90 15.24 -15.21
N PHE A 133 -3.11 14.74 -15.31
CA PHE A 133 -3.70 13.74 -14.42
C PHE A 133 -3.63 12.36 -15.08
N TYR A 134 -3.56 11.32 -14.28
CA TYR A 134 -3.57 9.96 -14.77
C TYR A 134 -4.74 9.21 -14.13
N LEU A 135 -5.56 8.62 -14.99
CA LEU A 135 -6.72 7.84 -14.60
C LEU A 135 -6.61 6.44 -15.20
N TYR A 136 -7.21 5.49 -14.54
CA TYR A 136 -7.42 4.14 -15.04
C TYR A 136 -8.92 3.95 -15.28
N GLU A 137 -9.27 3.49 -16.48
CA GLU A 137 -10.63 3.16 -16.86
C GLU A 137 -11.00 1.79 -16.28
N THR A 138 -12.12 1.72 -15.55
CA THR A 138 -12.68 0.45 -15.11
C THR A 138 -13.48 -0.18 -16.26
N GLY A 139 -13.32 -1.49 -16.49
CA GLY A 139 -14.04 -2.15 -17.59
C GLY A 139 -15.56 -2.12 -17.41
N ALA A 140 -16.28 -2.14 -18.51
CA ALA A 140 -17.76 -2.13 -18.51
C ALA A 140 -18.39 -3.32 -17.75
N ASP A 141 -17.66 -4.43 -17.62
CA ASP A 141 -18.06 -5.62 -16.85
C ASP A 141 -17.57 -5.57 -15.39
N SER A 142 -16.95 -4.45 -14.97
CA SER A 142 -16.51 -4.31 -13.59
C SER A 142 -17.72 -4.18 -12.66
N SER A 143 -17.59 -4.77 -11.47
CA SER A 143 -18.56 -4.58 -10.40
C SER A 143 -18.44 -3.22 -9.72
N ASP A 144 -17.61 -2.34 -10.27
CA ASP A 144 -17.35 -1.02 -9.73
C ASP A 144 -18.45 -0.05 -10.13
N ASP A 145 -18.87 0.77 -9.17
CA ASP A 145 -19.88 1.82 -9.40
C ASP A 145 -19.27 3.08 -10.05
N TYR A 146 -18.02 3.05 -10.51
CA TYR A 146 -17.30 4.18 -11.12
C TYR A 146 -16.61 3.77 -12.42
N GLU A 147 -16.50 4.73 -13.33
CA GLU A 147 -15.86 4.54 -14.64
C GLU A 147 -14.35 4.74 -14.59
N PHE A 148 -13.87 5.60 -13.70
CA PHE A 148 -12.46 5.98 -13.61
C PHE A 148 -11.94 5.90 -12.18
N SER A 149 -10.72 5.40 -12.03
CA SER A 149 -9.95 5.44 -10.79
C SER A 149 -8.74 6.37 -10.96
N VAL A 150 -8.53 7.30 -10.03
CA VAL A 150 -7.42 8.24 -10.13
C VAL A 150 -6.11 7.59 -9.71
N ILE A 151 -5.12 7.62 -10.60
CA ILE A 151 -3.78 7.09 -10.39
C ILE A 151 -2.85 8.17 -9.84
N ASP A 152 -2.78 9.30 -10.55
CA ASP A 152 -2.01 10.47 -10.11
C ASP A 152 -2.85 11.74 -10.25
N GLY A 153 -2.65 12.64 -9.32
CA GLY A 153 -3.37 13.90 -9.24
C GLY A 153 -4.53 13.91 -8.27
N GLN A 154 -4.73 12.85 -7.46
CA GLN A 154 -5.79 12.77 -6.44
C GLN A 154 -5.87 14.03 -5.59
N GLN A 155 -4.74 14.44 -4.97
CA GLN A 155 -4.70 15.62 -4.10
C GLN A 155 -5.13 16.90 -4.82
N ARG A 156 -4.75 17.01 -6.10
CA ARG A 156 -5.11 18.15 -6.96
C ARG A 156 -6.59 18.13 -7.31
N LEU A 157 -7.14 17.00 -7.76
CA LEU A 157 -8.58 16.87 -8.08
C LEU A 157 -9.44 17.08 -6.83
N THR A 158 -9.09 16.44 -5.71
CA THR A 158 -9.81 16.65 -4.44
C THR A 158 -9.79 18.11 -4.02
N THR A 159 -8.65 18.80 -4.14
CA THR A 159 -8.57 20.23 -3.82
C THR A 159 -9.48 21.07 -4.72
N ILE A 160 -9.49 20.79 -6.02
CA ILE A 160 -10.33 21.51 -6.98
C ILE A 160 -11.82 21.32 -6.65
N PHE A 161 -12.23 20.07 -6.42
CA PHE A 161 -13.63 19.75 -6.11
C PHE A 161 -14.05 20.28 -4.75
N ASP A 162 -13.22 20.16 -3.73
CA ASP A 162 -13.47 20.75 -2.41
C ASP A 162 -13.65 22.27 -2.48
N PHE A 163 -12.92 22.94 -3.39
CA PHE A 163 -13.11 24.37 -3.60
C PHE A 163 -14.43 24.67 -4.30
N LEU A 164 -14.79 23.92 -5.34
CA LEU A 164 -16.07 24.07 -6.04
C LEU A 164 -17.27 23.83 -5.10
N ASP A 165 -17.10 22.93 -4.13
CA ASP A 165 -18.09 22.60 -3.08
C ASP A 165 -18.08 23.59 -1.90
N ASP A 166 -17.33 24.68 -1.98
CA ASP A 166 -17.21 25.67 -0.90
C ASP A 166 -16.64 25.13 0.43
N LYS A 167 -15.86 24.03 0.41
CA LYS A 167 -15.34 23.41 1.64
C LYS A 167 -14.21 24.20 2.30
N PHE A 168 -13.50 25.05 1.56
CA PHE A 168 -12.46 25.91 2.13
C PHE A 168 -12.45 27.33 1.54
N ARG A 169 -11.72 28.24 2.21
CA ARG A 169 -11.51 29.63 1.78
C ARG A 169 -10.09 29.80 1.26
N LEU A 170 -9.92 30.60 0.20
CA LEU A 170 -8.60 30.97 -0.32
C LEU A 170 -7.79 31.73 0.74
N SER A 171 -6.51 31.41 0.83
CA SER A 171 -5.58 32.08 1.75
C SER A 171 -4.17 32.13 1.17
N SER A 172 -3.41 33.14 1.55
CA SER A 172 -2.01 33.29 1.13
C SER A 172 -1.77 33.21 -0.37
N LEU A 173 -2.69 33.79 -1.16
CA LEU A 173 -2.52 33.93 -2.61
C LEU A 173 -1.33 34.84 -2.91
N GLU A 174 -0.58 34.56 -3.97
CA GLU A 174 0.61 35.33 -4.35
C GLU A 174 0.25 36.53 -5.24
N TYR A 175 -0.53 36.31 -6.28
CA TYR A 175 -0.85 37.31 -7.30
C TYR A 175 -2.23 37.94 -7.12
N LEU A 176 -3.17 37.17 -6.58
CA LEU A 176 -4.58 37.58 -6.48
C LEU A 176 -5.03 37.79 -5.03
N ALA A 177 -4.10 38.02 -4.10
CA ALA A 177 -4.36 38.13 -2.67
C ALA A 177 -5.40 39.19 -2.32
N ALA A 178 -5.21 40.43 -2.78
CA ALA A 178 -6.03 41.57 -2.39
C ALA A 178 -7.52 41.40 -2.68
N PRO A 179 -7.98 40.93 -3.88
CA PRO A 179 -9.42 40.81 -4.08
C PRO A 179 -10.02 39.47 -3.63
N TYR A 180 -9.21 38.36 -3.43
CA TYR A 180 -9.77 37.02 -3.32
C TYR A 180 -9.39 36.23 -2.07
N ASN A 181 -8.40 36.67 -1.27
CA ASN A 181 -8.13 36.03 0.02
C ASN A 181 -9.39 36.04 0.91
N GLY A 182 -9.65 34.94 1.58
CA GLY A 182 -10.82 34.72 2.44
C GLY A 182 -12.09 34.33 1.70
N LYS A 183 -12.09 34.31 0.35
CA LYS A 183 -13.28 33.95 -0.44
C LYS A 183 -13.41 32.46 -0.69
N ARG A 184 -14.63 31.99 -0.73
CA ARG A 184 -15.03 30.67 -1.24
C ARG A 184 -15.36 30.77 -2.72
N PHE A 185 -15.56 29.64 -3.40
CA PHE A 185 -15.95 29.61 -4.80
C PHE A 185 -17.26 30.38 -5.08
N SER A 186 -18.29 30.16 -4.23
CA SER A 186 -19.58 30.86 -4.36
C SER A 186 -19.47 32.39 -4.27
N GLU A 187 -18.46 32.91 -3.57
CA GLU A 187 -18.23 34.35 -3.34
C GLU A 187 -17.38 35.01 -4.45
N LEU A 188 -16.87 34.21 -5.41
CA LEU A 188 -16.08 34.75 -6.54
C LEU A 188 -16.97 35.42 -7.61
N PRO A 189 -16.42 36.43 -8.32
CA PRO A 189 -17.14 37.04 -9.45
C PRO A 189 -17.46 36.03 -10.56
N PRO A 190 -18.58 36.19 -11.29
CA PRO A 190 -18.99 35.23 -12.34
C PRO A 190 -17.93 34.97 -13.40
N LYS A 191 -17.12 35.97 -13.75
CA LYS A 191 -16.02 35.84 -14.71
C LYS A 191 -14.94 34.87 -14.23
N ILE A 192 -14.59 34.90 -12.94
CA ILE A 192 -13.58 34.01 -12.34
C ILE A 192 -14.14 32.59 -12.22
N LYS A 193 -15.38 32.45 -11.73
CA LYS A 193 -16.08 31.14 -11.69
C LYS A 193 -16.10 30.48 -13.07
N SER A 194 -16.50 31.25 -14.10
CA SER A 194 -16.53 30.73 -15.47
C SER A 194 -15.17 30.32 -15.97
N ARG A 195 -14.10 31.05 -15.60
CA ARG A 195 -12.72 30.71 -15.96
C ARG A 195 -12.30 29.38 -15.33
N ILE A 196 -12.50 29.22 -14.03
CA ILE A 196 -12.20 27.97 -13.32
C ILE A 196 -12.96 26.80 -13.96
N ASN A 197 -14.26 26.92 -14.13
CA ASN A 197 -15.12 25.87 -14.66
C ASN A 197 -14.76 25.43 -16.08
N ARG A 198 -14.27 26.34 -16.90
CA ARG A 198 -13.90 26.08 -18.30
C ARG A 198 -12.45 25.70 -18.49
N THR A 199 -11.62 25.77 -17.45
CA THR A 199 -10.23 25.32 -17.53
C THR A 199 -10.20 23.87 -17.96
N GLN A 200 -9.44 23.61 -19.04
CA GLN A 200 -9.21 22.26 -19.54
C GLN A 200 -8.07 21.61 -18.77
N LEU A 201 -8.32 20.44 -18.23
CA LEU A 201 -7.31 19.61 -17.58
C LEU A 201 -6.89 18.50 -18.55
N SER A 202 -5.59 18.28 -18.64
CA SER A 202 -5.03 17.18 -19.43
C SER A 202 -5.10 15.88 -18.64
N LEU A 203 -5.79 14.89 -19.18
CA LEU A 203 -5.92 13.57 -18.60
C LEU A 203 -5.27 12.54 -19.53
N ASN A 204 -4.48 11.66 -18.94
CA ASN A 204 -3.97 10.44 -19.57
C ASN A 204 -4.78 9.29 -18.99
N ILE A 205 -5.62 8.68 -19.82
CA ILE A 205 -6.52 7.59 -19.40
C ILE A 205 -5.91 6.28 -19.88
N LEU A 206 -5.58 5.40 -18.93
CA LEU A 206 -5.15 4.04 -19.21
C LEU A 206 -6.37 3.16 -19.41
N SER A 207 -6.44 2.48 -20.54
CA SER A 207 -7.55 1.57 -20.82
C SER A 207 -7.48 0.30 -19.96
N TYR A 208 -8.65 -0.20 -19.56
CA TYR A 208 -8.79 -1.46 -18.83
C TYR A 208 -8.26 -2.67 -19.60
N ASP A 209 -8.25 -2.61 -20.95
CA ASP A 209 -7.71 -3.65 -21.82
C ASP A 209 -6.17 -3.73 -21.82
N SER A 210 -5.50 -2.72 -21.23
CA SER A 210 -4.04 -2.72 -21.11
C SER A 210 -3.59 -3.85 -20.19
N PRO A 211 -2.53 -4.60 -20.54
CA PRO A 211 -1.97 -5.62 -19.66
C PRO A 211 -1.63 -5.04 -18.29
N HIS A 212 -2.09 -5.67 -17.21
CA HIS A 212 -1.90 -5.17 -15.84
C HIS A 212 -0.44 -4.87 -15.52
N ARG A 213 0.51 -5.67 -16.03
CA ARG A 213 1.94 -5.43 -15.86
C ARG A 213 2.36 -4.05 -16.37
N ILE A 214 1.86 -3.65 -17.54
CA ILE A 214 2.13 -2.32 -18.12
C ILE A 214 1.54 -1.21 -17.25
N ILE A 215 0.35 -1.44 -16.73
CA ILE A 215 -0.31 -0.48 -15.82
C ILE A 215 0.55 -0.27 -14.57
N TYR A 216 1.10 -1.34 -13.98
CA TYR A 216 2.01 -1.25 -12.83
C TYR A 216 3.30 -0.48 -13.16
N ASP A 217 3.92 -0.74 -14.31
CA ASP A 217 5.14 -0.05 -14.74
C ASP A 217 4.90 1.45 -14.97
N ILE A 218 3.75 1.80 -15.54
CA ILE A 218 3.35 3.19 -15.74
C ILE A 218 3.12 3.87 -14.38
N PHE A 219 2.41 3.23 -13.45
CA PHE A 219 2.19 3.74 -12.09
C PHE A 219 3.50 4.04 -11.38
N LYS A 220 4.45 3.11 -11.46
CA LYS A 220 5.77 3.23 -10.85
C LYS A 220 6.53 4.44 -11.39
N ARG A 221 6.46 4.69 -12.70
CA ARG A 221 7.16 5.80 -13.36
C ARG A 221 6.51 7.16 -13.11
N ILE A 222 5.18 7.22 -13.04
CA ILE A 222 4.43 8.47 -12.85
C ILE A 222 4.61 8.99 -11.42
N ASN A 223 4.61 8.13 -10.42
CA ASN A 223 4.70 8.49 -9.01
C ASN A 223 6.11 8.90 -8.53
N THR A 224 6.96 9.42 -9.40
CA THR A 224 8.34 9.84 -9.05
C THR A 224 8.43 11.16 -8.29
N GLY A 225 7.34 11.92 -8.17
CA GLY A 225 7.32 13.26 -7.54
C GLY A 225 6.94 13.28 -6.05
N GLY A 226 6.73 12.12 -5.42
CA GLY A 226 6.36 11.96 -4.01
C GLY A 226 6.89 10.65 -3.43
N LYS A 227 6.33 10.18 -2.30
CA LYS A 227 6.61 8.82 -1.82
C LYS A 227 5.95 7.83 -2.79
N ALA A 228 6.74 7.05 -3.51
CA ALA A 228 6.27 6.09 -4.50
C ALA A 228 5.26 5.09 -3.91
N LEU A 229 4.24 4.72 -4.70
CA LEU A 229 3.34 3.62 -4.36
C LEU A 229 4.13 2.31 -4.28
N ASN A 230 3.81 1.48 -3.29
CA ASN A 230 4.34 0.12 -3.26
C ASN A 230 3.53 -0.82 -4.19
N ASN A 231 4.02 -2.04 -4.38
CA ASN A 231 3.38 -3.01 -5.28
C ASN A 231 1.94 -3.34 -4.86
N GLN A 232 1.64 -3.37 -3.56
CA GLN A 232 0.29 -3.67 -3.09
C GLN A 232 -0.67 -2.50 -3.24
N GLU A 233 -0.20 -1.29 -3.01
CA GLU A 233 -0.98 -0.07 -3.31
C GLU A 233 -1.35 -0.01 -4.80
N MET A 234 -0.41 -0.39 -5.69
CA MET A 234 -0.67 -0.47 -7.14
C MET A 234 -1.69 -1.56 -7.49
N ARG A 235 -1.57 -2.77 -6.89
CA ARG A 235 -2.57 -3.85 -7.11
C ARG A 235 -3.96 -3.42 -6.68
N ASN A 236 -4.06 -2.76 -5.53
CA ASN A 236 -5.35 -2.30 -5.03
C ASN A 236 -5.99 -1.26 -5.97
N ALA A 237 -5.16 -0.44 -6.66
CA ALA A 237 -5.63 0.53 -7.64
C ALA A 237 -6.40 -0.11 -8.81
N VAL A 238 -5.93 -1.25 -9.27
CA VAL A 238 -6.53 -1.98 -10.41
C VAL A 238 -7.43 -3.14 -9.97
N SER A 239 -7.67 -3.29 -8.67
CA SER A 239 -8.59 -4.29 -8.14
C SER A 239 -10.04 -3.88 -8.34
N THR A 240 -10.90 -4.84 -8.65
CA THR A 240 -12.35 -4.63 -8.66
C THR A 240 -12.89 -4.42 -7.25
N ASN A 241 -14.08 -3.85 -7.16
CA ASN A 241 -14.77 -3.62 -5.89
C ASN A 241 -14.96 -4.91 -5.08
N ASN A 242 -15.33 -6.01 -5.76
CA ASN A 242 -15.49 -7.31 -5.11
C ASN A 242 -14.17 -7.85 -4.56
N THR A 243 -13.06 -7.71 -5.31
CA THR A 243 -11.74 -8.11 -4.85
C THR A 243 -11.31 -7.28 -3.63
N ARG A 244 -11.44 -5.95 -3.68
CA ARG A 244 -11.15 -5.08 -2.52
C ARG A 244 -12.00 -5.46 -1.32
N LYS A 245 -13.30 -5.70 -1.52
CA LYS A 245 -14.22 -6.11 -0.45
C LYS A 245 -13.81 -7.44 0.18
N LEU A 246 -13.37 -8.42 -0.64
CA LEU A 246 -12.85 -9.69 -0.12
C LEU A 246 -11.60 -9.45 0.74
N LEU A 247 -10.62 -8.70 0.24
CA LEU A 247 -9.39 -8.40 0.97
C LEU A 247 -9.69 -7.68 2.31
N ASN A 248 -10.57 -6.68 2.29
CA ASN A 248 -11.00 -5.96 3.50
C ASN A 248 -11.65 -6.91 4.51
N LEU A 249 -12.63 -7.70 4.10
CA LEU A 249 -13.31 -8.64 5.00
C LEU A 249 -12.35 -9.68 5.59
N CYS A 250 -11.39 -10.16 4.81
CA CYS A 250 -10.34 -11.06 5.31
C CYS A 250 -9.48 -10.38 6.39
N THR A 251 -9.02 -9.16 6.14
CA THR A 251 -8.13 -8.44 7.06
C THR A 251 -8.83 -7.92 8.32
N GLU A 252 -10.12 -7.66 8.24
CA GLU A 252 -10.97 -7.24 9.36
C GLU A 252 -11.48 -8.42 10.19
N SER A 253 -11.31 -9.66 9.72
CA SER A 253 -11.79 -10.86 10.43
C SER A 253 -11.04 -11.04 11.76
N GLU A 254 -11.76 -11.42 12.82
CA GLU A 254 -11.17 -11.68 14.13
C GLU A 254 -10.15 -12.81 14.10
N GLU A 255 -10.32 -13.77 13.20
CA GLU A 255 -9.39 -14.87 12.99
C GLU A 255 -8.04 -14.39 12.48
N PHE A 256 -8.00 -13.46 11.50
CA PHE A 256 -6.77 -12.85 11.01
C PHE A 256 -6.13 -11.95 12.07
N LEU A 257 -6.92 -11.09 12.70
CA LEU A 257 -6.46 -10.18 13.74
C LEU A 257 -5.84 -10.92 14.92
N SER A 258 -6.46 -12.05 15.34
CA SER A 258 -5.95 -12.90 16.42
C SER A 258 -4.67 -13.62 16.00
N ALA A 259 -4.63 -14.25 14.83
CA ALA A 259 -3.47 -15.01 14.36
C ALA A 259 -2.24 -14.10 14.11
N THR A 260 -2.46 -12.85 13.70
CA THR A 260 -1.40 -11.86 13.50
C THR A 260 -1.12 -11.00 14.74
N ASN A 261 -1.85 -11.23 15.84
CA ASN A 261 -1.79 -10.42 17.06
C ASN A 261 -1.95 -8.90 16.77
N ARG A 262 -2.80 -8.54 15.82
CA ARG A 262 -3.06 -7.15 15.38
C ARG A 262 -1.78 -6.36 15.04
N ARG A 263 -0.69 -7.04 14.66
CA ARG A 263 0.63 -6.42 14.41
C ARG A 263 0.79 -5.88 13.00
N VAL A 264 -0.06 -6.31 12.06
CA VAL A 264 0.09 -5.92 10.65
C VAL A 264 -0.42 -4.49 10.46
N LYS A 265 0.43 -3.66 9.88
CA LYS A 265 0.08 -2.26 9.59
C LYS A 265 -0.90 -2.17 8.43
N THR A 266 -1.82 -1.22 8.53
CA THR A 266 -2.78 -0.93 7.47
C THR A 266 -2.30 0.14 6.50
N LEU A 267 -1.33 0.97 6.93
CA LEU A 267 -0.94 2.21 6.28
C LEU A 267 -0.47 2.04 4.81
N ARG A 268 0.18 0.93 4.48
CA ARG A 268 0.69 0.63 3.13
C ARG A 268 0.12 -0.66 2.56
N LEU A 269 -1.03 -1.09 3.07
CA LEU A 269 -1.75 -2.28 2.63
C LEU A 269 -0.98 -3.60 2.80
N ASP A 270 -0.01 -3.67 3.71
CA ASP A 270 0.74 -4.91 4.01
C ASP A 270 -0.21 -6.06 4.41
N HIS A 271 -1.29 -5.72 5.12
CA HIS A 271 -2.33 -6.67 5.49
C HIS A 271 -3.06 -7.26 4.26
N HIS A 272 -3.34 -6.46 3.23
CA HIS A 272 -3.92 -6.93 1.97
C HIS A 272 -2.94 -7.81 1.19
N GLU A 273 -1.64 -7.48 1.21
CA GLU A 273 -0.63 -8.32 0.57
C GLU A 273 -0.58 -9.71 1.19
N LEU A 274 -0.66 -9.83 2.52
CA LEU A 274 -0.69 -11.13 3.19
C LEU A 274 -1.89 -11.96 2.75
N VAL A 275 -3.08 -11.36 2.67
CA VAL A 275 -4.29 -12.05 2.19
C VAL A 275 -4.13 -12.47 0.73
N LEU A 276 -3.59 -11.60 -0.11
CA LEU A 276 -3.34 -11.92 -1.51
C LEU A 276 -2.31 -13.05 -1.66
N ARG A 277 -1.24 -13.07 -0.84
CA ARG A 277 -0.28 -14.16 -0.76
C ARG A 277 -0.96 -15.48 -0.40
N PHE A 278 -1.88 -15.47 0.56
CA PHE A 278 -2.65 -16.66 0.90
C PHE A 278 -3.37 -17.22 -0.33
N PHE A 279 -4.17 -16.42 -1.04
CA PHE A 279 -4.93 -16.90 -2.20
C PHE A 279 -4.01 -17.33 -3.34
N ALA A 280 -2.93 -16.62 -3.60
CA ALA A 280 -1.95 -16.96 -4.63
C ALA A 280 -1.33 -18.34 -4.37
N PHE A 281 -0.82 -18.56 -3.18
CA PHE A 281 -0.19 -19.83 -2.82
C PHE A 281 -1.23 -20.97 -2.64
N TYR A 282 -2.42 -20.68 -2.11
CA TYR A 282 -3.51 -21.64 -1.99
C TYR A 282 -3.92 -22.21 -3.36
N ARG A 283 -3.93 -21.38 -4.41
CA ARG A 283 -4.26 -21.77 -5.77
C ARG A 283 -3.23 -22.67 -6.42
N ILE A 284 -1.95 -22.45 -6.17
CA ILE A 284 -0.85 -23.17 -6.83
C ILE A 284 -0.30 -24.32 -6.00
N TYR A 285 -0.75 -24.48 -4.75
CA TYR A 285 -0.33 -25.56 -3.88
C TYR A 285 -1.09 -26.84 -4.19
N ASP A 286 -0.35 -27.90 -4.50
CA ASP A 286 -0.87 -29.24 -4.69
C ASP A 286 -0.95 -29.93 -3.33
N PHE A 287 -2.16 -30.04 -2.77
CA PHE A 287 -2.40 -30.63 -1.46
C PHE A 287 -2.10 -32.13 -1.41
N GLU A 288 -2.29 -32.87 -2.52
CA GLU A 288 -1.99 -34.30 -2.62
C GLU A 288 -0.49 -34.53 -2.74
N GLY A 289 0.16 -33.83 -3.69
CA GLY A 289 1.61 -33.93 -3.92
C GLY A 289 2.45 -33.15 -2.91
N LYS A 290 1.84 -32.37 -2.04
CA LYS A 290 2.49 -31.51 -1.01
C LYS A 290 3.60 -30.65 -1.58
N LYS A 291 3.32 -29.98 -2.70
CA LYS A 291 4.29 -29.16 -3.41
C LYS A 291 3.66 -27.92 -4.04
N VAL A 292 4.46 -26.89 -4.24
CA VAL A 292 4.06 -25.67 -4.96
C VAL A 292 4.27 -25.88 -6.46
N ASN A 293 3.21 -25.73 -7.25
CA ASN A 293 3.23 -25.83 -8.70
C ASN A 293 3.32 -24.43 -9.34
N TYR A 294 4.49 -23.80 -9.22
CA TYR A 294 4.73 -22.49 -9.81
C TYR A 294 6.08 -22.45 -10.52
N GLN A 295 6.08 -21.95 -11.75
CA GLN A 295 7.26 -21.98 -12.61
C GLN A 295 8.04 -20.64 -12.63
N SER A 296 7.41 -19.51 -12.24
CA SER A 296 8.08 -18.23 -12.19
C SER A 296 8.97 -18.09 -10.95
N SER A 297 10.02 -17.31 -11.08
CA SER A 297 10.95 -16.99 -9.97
C SER A 297 10.50 -15.78 -9.16
N ASN A 298 9.57 -14.96 -9.68
CA ASN A 298 9.20 -13.66 -9.12
C ASN A 298 7.86 -13.70 -8.40
N ILE A 299 7.87 -13.38 -7.10
CA ILE A 299 6.67 -13.29 -6.26
C ILE A 299 5.76 -12.14 -6.68
N VAL A 300 6.33 -11.05 -7.18
CA VAL A 300 5.56 -9.88 -7.62
C VAL A 300 4.63 -10.25 -8.76
N ASP A 301 5.14 -11.01 -9.76
CA ASP A 301 4.35 -11.50 -10.88
C ASP A 301 3.25 -12.48 -10.41
N LEU A 302 3.59 -13.40 -9.48
CA LEU A 302 2.59 -14.31 -8.90
C LEU A 302 1.44 -13.54 -8.25
N LEU A 303 1.74 -12.50 -7.48
CA LEU A 303 0.71 -11.71 -6.80
C LEU A 303 -0.08 -10.83 -7.78
N ASN A 304 0.56 -10.33 -8.83
CA ASN A 304 -0.13 -9.60 -9.90
C ASN A 304 -1.12 -10.50 -10.64
N ASP A 305 -0.67 -11.71 -11.03
CA ASP A 305 -1.50 -12.72 -11.68
C ASP A 305 -2.67 -13.14 -10.80
N GLU A 306 -2.45 -13.32 -9.49
CA GLU A 306 -3.55 -13.67 -8.58
C GLU A 306 -4.54 -12.53 -8.41
N ASN A 307 -4.07 -11.28 -8.31
CA ASN A 307 -4.96 -10.12 -8.26
C ASN A 307 -5.87 -10.05 -9.50
N GLU A 308 -5.30 -10.27 -10.69
CA GLU A 308 -6.05 -10.32 -11.94
C GLU A 308 -7.07 -11.46 -11.96
N LYS A 309 -6.68 -12.66 -11.48
CA LYS A 309 -7.60 -13.81 -11.37
C LYS A 309 -8.74 -13.51 -10.41
N LEU A 310 -8.46 -12.94 -9.24
CA LEU A 310 -9.49 -12.56 -8.27
C LEU A 310 -10.46 -11.54 -8.88
N ASN A 311 -9.97 -10.55 -9.62
CA ASN A 311 -10.81 -9.57 -10.31
C ASN A 311 -11.82 -10.23 -11.27
N LYS A 312 -11.44 -11.35 -11.92
CA LYS A 312 -12.30 -12.07 -12.86
C LYS A 312 -13.26 -13.05 -12.18
N ILE A 313 -12.87 -13.64 -11.04
CA ILE A 313 -13.63 -14.75 -10.45
C ILE A 313 -14.44 -14.37 -9.22
N ILE A 314 -14.08 -13.30 -8.50
CA ILE A 314 -14.81 -12.92 -7.29
C ILE A 314 -16.08 -12.16 -7.66
N SER A 315 -17.20 -12.76 -7.27
CA SER A 315 -18.54 -12.18 -7.36
C SER A 315 -19.14 -12.03 -5.95
N GLN A 316 -20.26 -11.32 -5.83
CA GLN A 316 -20.99 -11.23 -4.57
C GLN A 316 -21.46 -12.59 -4.06
N GLU A 317 -21.72 -13.54 -4.98
CA GLU A 317 -22.23 -14.87 -4.64
C GLU A 317 -21.16 -15.80 -4.04
N ASN A 318 -19.91 -15.74 -4.52
CA ASN A 318 -18.83 -16.62 -4.07
C ASN A 318 -17.88 -15.99 -3.04
N LEU A 319 -17.96 -14.69 -2.82
CA LEU A 319 -17.08 -13.95 -1.92
C LEU A 319 -17.04 -14.56 -0.52
N ILE A 320 -18.19 -14.94 0.02
CA ILE A 320 -18.31 -15.55 1.36
C ILE A 320 -17.58 -16.90 1.39
N GLN A 321 -17.62 -17.71 0.34
CA GLN A 321 -16.88 -18.96 0.29
C GLN A 321 -15.36 -18.74 0.40
N TYR A 322 -14.81 -17.78 -0.32
CA TYR A 322 -13.38 -17.42 -0.24
C TYR A 322 -13.01 -16.90 1.16
N LEU A 323 -13.86 -16.04 1.73
CA LEU A 323 -13.69 -15.54 3.10
C LEU A 323 -13.63 -16.68 4.12
N GLU A 324 -14.55 -17.65 4.06
CA GLU A 324 -14.60 -18.75 5.01
C GLU A 324 -13.39 -19.69 4.90
N ILE A 325 -12.87 -19.93 3.69
CA ILE A 325 -11.62 -20.69 3.51
C ILE A 325 -10.47 -19.99 4.26
N PHE A 326 -10.35 -18.66 4.07
CA PHE A 326 -9.31 -17.86 4.73
C PHE A 326 -9.46 -17.85 6.26
N LYS A 327 -10.67 -17.57 6.77
CA LYS A 327 -10.97 -17.55 8.21
C LYS A 327 -10.68 -18.89 8.88
N THR A 328 -11.06 -19.99 8.23
CA THR A 328 -10.78 -21.35 8.73
C THR A 328 -9.29 -21.58 8.87
N SER A 329 -8.51 -21.18 7.87
CA SER A 329 -7.04 -21.25 7.92
C SER A 329 -6.47 -20.43 9.07
N MET A 330 -6.88 -19.17 9.20
CA MET A 330 -6.40 -18.27 10.28
C MET A 330 -6.74 -18.80 11.66
N SER A 331 -7.95 -19.32 11.86
CA SER A 331 -8.36 -19.95 13.10
C SER A 331 -7.47 -21.15 13.47
N ARG A 332 -7.11 -21.99 12.49
CA ARG A 332 -6.23 -23.13 12.70
C ARG A 332 -4.80 -22.69 13.01
N CYS A 333 -4.29 -21.67 12.32
CA CYS A 333 -2.99 -21.08 12.63
C CYS A 333 -2.93 -20.56 14.06
N PHE A 334 -3.96 -19.85 14.49
CA PHE A 334 -4.06 -19.37 15.87
C PHE A 334 -4.16 -20.50 16.89
N LYS A 335 -4.96 -21.55 16.63
CA LYS A 335 -5.05 -22.72 17.50
C LYS A 335 -3.72 -23.47 17.63
N LEU A 336 -2.90 -23.49 16.57
CA LEU A 336 -1.61 -24.20 16.57
C LEU A 336 -0.49 -23.40 17.24
N PHE A 337 -0.39 -22.10 16.95
CA PHE A 337 0.75 -21.26 17.34
C PHE A 337 0.39 -20.08 18.26
N GLY A 338 -0.90 -19.89 18.55
CA GLY A 338 -1.39 -18.73 19.28
C GLY A 338 -1.15 -17.43 18.51
N ASP A 339 -0.88 -16.38 19.24
CA ASP A 339 -0.54 -15.04 18.71
C ASP A 339 0.87 -14.95 18.11
N LYS A 340 1.57 -16.08 17.98
CA LYS A 340 2.92 -16.22 17.41
C LYS A 340 2.93 -16.98 16.08
N ALA A 341 1.77 -17.12 15.44
CA ALA A 341 1.59 -18.01 14.31
C ALA A 341 2.57 -17.76 13.13
N PHE A 342 2.98 -16.54 12.91
CA PHE A 342 3.74 -16.16 11.73
C PHE A 342 5.04 -15.43 12.03
N VAL A 343 5.58 -15.59 13.22
CA VAL A 343 6.84 -14.97 13.63
C VAL A 343 7.96 -16.01 13.70
N LYS A 344 9.20 -15.58 13.48
CA LYS A 344 10.36 -16.44 13.70
C LYS A 344 10.47 -16.79 15.18
N VAL A 345 10.81 -18.03 15.46
CA VAL A 345 11.00 -18.55 16.81
C VAL A 345 12.39 -19.18 16.94
N SER A 346 13.06 -18.93 18.04
CA SER A 346 14.28 -19.61 18.46
C SER A 346 14.08 -20.17 19.87
N HIS A 347 14.75 -21.28 20.18
CA HIS A 347 14.72 -21.87 21.51
C HIS A 347 16.01 -21.52 22.27
N ASN A 348 15.87 -20.75 23.32
CA ASN A 348 16.98 -20.44 24.22
C ASN A 348 17.20 -21.62 25.19
N LYS A 349 18.24 -22.42 24.90
CA LYS A 349 18.53 -23.66 25.66
C LYS A 349 18.99 -23.40 27.10
N GLU A 350 19.51 -22.20 27.38
CA GLU A 350 19.95 -21.83 28.74
C GLU A 350 18.76 -21.46 29.65
N LYS A 351 17.74 -20.83 29.07
CA LYS A 351 16.55 -20.40 29.78
C LYS A 351 15.36 -21.39 29.68
N GLU A 352 15.49 -22.41 28.82
CA GLU A 352 14.40 -23.32 28.44
C GLU A 352 13.13 -22.59 27.91
N GLU A 353 13.31 -21.41 27.29
CA GLU A 353 12.23 -20.55 26.80
C GLU A 353 12.36 -20.32 25.30
N TYR A 354 11.20 -20.02 24.65
CA TYR A 354 11.16 -19.60 23.27
C TYR A 354 11.29 -18.07 23.18
N GLU A 355 12.17 -17.62 22.30
CA GLU A 355 12.29 -16.23 21.91
C GLU A 355 11.62 -16.02 20.54
N TYR A 356 10.86 -14.93 20.38
CA TYR A 356 10.07 -14.66 19.18
C TYR A 356 10.47 -13.34 18.55
N SER A 357 10.49 -13.30 17.21
CA SER A 357 10.59 -12.02 16.51
C SER A 357 9.30 -11.20 16.68
N MET A 358 9.41 -9.91 16.55
CA MET A 358 8.26 -9.00 16.66
C MET A 358 7.49 -8.85 15.35
N LEU A 359 8.14 -9.09 14.22
CA LEU A 359 7.58 -8.87 12.88
C LEU A 359 6.97 -10.14 12.30
N ILE A 360 5.87 -9.99 11.56
CA ILE A 360 5.28 -11.06 10.76
C ILE A 360 6.21 -11.41 9.60
N ASN A 361 6.57 -12.68 9.48
CA ASN A 361 7.39 -13.19 8.40
C ASN A 361 6.50 -13.66 7.24
N LYS A 362 6.60 -13.02 6.07
CA LYS A 362 5.79 -13.32 4.88
C LYS A 362 5.87 -14.78 4.41
N PRO A 363 7.06 -15.41 4.30
CA PRO A 363 7.18 -16.84 3.99
C PRO A 363 6.47 -17.75 4.99
N LEU A 364 6.62 -17.55 6.30
CA LEU A 364 5.93 -18.34 7.31
C LEU A 364 4.41 -18.16 7.24
N PHE A 365 3.96 -16.91 6.99
CA PHE A 365 2.54 -16.64 6.77
C PHE A 365 2.02 -17.46 5.58
N SER A 366 2.70 -17.38 4.42
CA SER A 366 2.29 -18.08 3.21
C SER A 366 2.27 -19.59 3.42
N ALA A 367 3.30 -20.17 4.04
CA ALA A 367 3.41 -21.60 4.27
C ALA A 367 2.30 -22.12 5.23
N PHE A 368 2.22 -21.54 6.43
CA PHE A 368 1.30 -22.06 7.44
C PHE A 368 -0.17 -21.82 7.09
N SER A 369 -0.48 -20.63 6.56
CA SER A 369 -1.86 -20.33 6.18
C SER A 369 -2.35 -21.29 5.09
N VAL A 370 -1.53 -21.58 4.08
CA VAL A 370 -1.92 -22.45 2.97
C VAL A 370 -2.03 -23.92 3.42
N ILE A 371 -1.01 -24.44 4.12
CA ILE A 371 -1.04 -25.84 4.59
C ILE A 371 -2.25 -26.08 5.49
N LEU A 372 -2.52 -25.17 6.43
CA LEU A 372 -3.61 -25.31 7.40
C LEU A 372 -4.99 -25.01 6.80
N ALA A 373 -5.08 -24.56 5.57
CA ALA A 373 -6.34 -24.46 4.82
C ALA A 373 -6.85 -25.81 4.30
N ASN A 374 -6.02 -26.88 4.36
CA ASN A 374 -6.41 -28.20 3.87
C ASN A 374 -7.67 -28.72 4.58
N ARG A 375 -8.65 -29.21 3.78
CA ARG A 375 -9.91 -29.79 4.30
C ARG A 375 -9.71 -31.07 5.11
N GLU A 376 -8.63 -31.81 4.83
CA GLU A 376 -8.31 -33.03 5.60
C GLU A 376 -8.09 -32.79 7.09
N TYR A 377 -7.93 -31.52 7.49
CA TYR A 377 -7.68 -31.14 8.89
C TYR A 377 -8.95 -30.71 9.66
N GLU A 378 -10.15 -30.99 9.16
CA GLU A 378 -11.40 -30.52 9.80
C GLU A 378 -11.56 -31.04 11.23
N ASP A 379 -11.16 -32.29 11.50
CA ASP A 379 -11.34 -32.96 12.81
C ASP A 379 -10.13 -32.82 13.75
N ILE A 380 -9.08 -32.07 13.35
CA ILE A 380 -7.85 -31.98 14.14
C ILE A 380 -7.98 -30.92 15.25
N ASN A 381 -7.73 -31.31 16.48
CA ASN A 381 -7.55 -30.36 17.57
C ASN A 381 -6.10 -29.85 17.62
N PHE A 382 -5.85 -28.75 16.90
CA PHE A 382 -4.53 -28.14 16.74
C PHE A 382 -3.88 -27.72 18.08
N GLY A 383 -4.68 -27.34 19.09
CA GLY A 383 -4.15 -26.93 20.38
C GLY A 383 -3.31 -28.03 21.07
N ASN A 384 -3.61 -29.31 20.81
CA ASN A 384 -2.84 -30.44 21.36
C ASN A 384 -1.43 -30.56 20.76
N TYR A 385 -1.17 -29.92 19.61
CA TYR A 385 0.11 -30.01 18.88
C TYR A 385 0.96 -28.77 18.99
N SER A 386 0.50 -27.71 19.67
CA SER A 386 1.14 -26.41 19.70
C SER A 386 2.60 -26.48 20.13
N ARG A 387 2.92 -27.14 21.23
CA ARG A 387 4.29 -27.30 21.72
C ARG A 387 5.19 -28.04 20.71
N VAL A 388 4.69 -29.14 20.17
CA VAL A 388 5.44 -29.95 19.19
C VAL A 388 5.71 -29.17 17.92
N ALA A 389 4.75 -28.34 17.47
CA ALA A 389 4.90 -27.50 16.31
C ALA A 389 5.96 -26.40 16.53
N LEU A 390 5.96 -25.76 17.69
CA LEU A 390 6.97 -24.77 18.08
C LEU A 390 8.36 -25.37 18.17
N ASP A 391 8.51 -26.54 18.83
CA ASP A 391 9.78 -27.27 18.91
C ASP A 391 10.34 -27.59 17.51
N LYS A 392 9.51 -28.12 16.62
CA LYS A 392 9.92 -28.47 15.26
C LYS A 392 10.24 -27.23 14.43
N LEU A 393 9.50 -26.14 14.60
CA LEU A 393 9.76 -24.90 13.90
C LEU A 393 11.09 -24.28 14.35
N SER A 394 11.33 -24.18 15.66
CA SER A 394 12.61 -23.64 16.19
C SER A 394 13.81 -24.46 15.73
N GLN A 395 13.74 -25.82 15.81
CA GLN A 395 14.78 -26.70 15.30
C GLN A 395 15.06 -26.51 13.81
N LYS A 396 14.02 -26.34 12.99
CA LYS A 396 14.20 -26.05 11.56
C LYS A 396 14.84 -24.70 11.32
N LEU A 397 14.55 -23.70 12.13
CA LEU A 397 15.11 -22.36 12.01
C LEU A 397 16.54 -22.24 12.58
N GLU A 398 16.99 -23.20 13.38
CA GLU A 398 18.41 -23.32 13.79
C GLU A 398 19.33 -23.66 12.58
N ASP A 399 18.81 -24.31 11.53
CA ASP A 399 19.56 -24.57 10.32
C ASP A 399 19.70 -23.26 9.49
N PRO A 400 20.94 -22.78 9.25
CA PRO A 400 21.16 -21.55 8.50
C PRO A 400 20.52 -21.53 7.10
N THR A 401 20.42 -22.69 6.45
CA THR A 401 19.82 -22.80 5.11
C THR A 401 18.33 -22.53 5.16
N ASN A 402 17.64 -23.11 6.17
CA ASN A 402 16.21 -22.88 6.36
C ASN A 402 15.94 -21.45 6.83
N PHE A 403 16.77 -20.94 7.77
CA PHE A 403 16.64 -19.54 8.21
C PHE A 403 16.83 -18.55 7.06
N MET A 404 17.85 -18.78 6.21
CA MET A 404 18.08 -17.96 5.02
C MET A 404 16.90 -18.05 4.04
N SER A 405 16.28 -19.22 3.87
CA SER A 405 15.15 -19.39 2.95
C SER A 405 13.89 -18.63 3.37
N ILE A 406 13.70 -18.33 4.64
CA ILE A 406 12.58 -17.50 5.13
C ILE A 406 12.97 -16.02 5.31
N SER A 407 14.26 -15.72 5.30
CA SER A 407 14.77 -14.34 5.42
C SER A 407 14.98 -13.69 4.05
N THR A 408 15.31 -14.50 3.05
CA THR A 408 15.49 -14.09 1.65
C THR A 408 14.48 -14.84 0.79
N SER A 409 13.33 -14.25 0.56
CA SER A 409 12.21 -14.92 -0.11
C SER A 409 12.36 -15.08 -1.62
N THR A 410 13.47 -14.61 -2.22
CA THR A 410 13.74 -14.63 -3.68
C THR A 410 14.25 -15.94 -4.25
N ASN A 411 14.59 -16.92 -3.44
CA ASN A 411 15.26 -18.10 -3.98
C ASN A 411 14.33 -19.32 -4.11
N SER A 412 14.56 -20.11 -5.17
CA SER A 412 14.03 -21.47 -5.35
C SER A 412 14.17 -22.38 -4.11
N LYS A 413 14.96 -21.95 -3.12
CA LYS A 413 15.17 -22.62 -1.81
C LYS A 413 14.01 -22.40 -0.83
N SER A 414 13.32 -21.25 -0.86
CA SER A 414 12.14 -21.02 -0.01
C SER A 414 10.97 -21.95 -0.39
N ARG A 415 10.98 -22.49 -1.62
CA ARG A 415 10.02 -23.51 -2.08
C ARG A 415 10.14 -24.86 -1.34
N LYS A 416 11.22 -25.10 -0.61
CA LYS A 416 11.43 -26.34 0.18
C LYS A 416 10.81 -26.30 1.57
N LEU A 417 10.23 -25.17 2.00
CA LEU A 417 9.50 -25.04 3.26
C LEU A 417 8.04 -25.46 3.14
N PHE A 418 7.50 -25.52 1.92
CA PHE A 418 6.20 -26.09 1.62
C PHE A 418 6.21 -27.62 1.55
#